data_9e5dde44beae92f768e01c6e2a0018d8
#
_entry.id   9e5dde44beae92f768e01c6e2a0018d8
#
_cell.length_a   1.000
_cell.length_b   1.000
_cell.length_c   1.000
_cell.angle_alpha   90.00
_cell.angle_beta   90.00
_cell.angle_gamma   90.00
#
_symmetry.space_group_name_H-M   'P 1'
#
loop_
_entity.id
_entity.type
_entity.pdbx_description
1 polymer ?
#
loop_
_entity_poly.entity_id
_entity_poly.type
_entity_poly.pdbx_seq_one_letter_code
_entity_poly.pdbx_strand_id
1 'polypeptide(L)'
;ALVVEMGGEPVVVAEEDRALYHAGLSHGANFIAGITVQTMRILTEAGISDPALYARPLLEAALDRALTEGTAGISGPAARGDAGTIAAHARCLSARDALAGERNTYADMTRALTRLLREARLLDERAATAVEAALLDPGA
;
A
#
# COMPACT_ATOMS: atom_id res chain seq x y z
N ALA A 1 -3.65 -14.30 32.73
CA ALA A 1 -2.60 -15.19 33.26
C ALA A 1 -1.85 -15.86 32.10
N LEU A 2 -2.48 -16.70 31.30
CA LEU A 2 -1.80 -17.52 30.26
C LEU A 2 -1.08 -16.65 29.20
N VAL A 3 -1.66 -15.54 28.76
CA VAL A 3 -1.05 -14.62 27.76
C VAL A 3 0.27 -14.04 28.26
N VAL A 4 0.31 -13.61 29.51
CA VAL A 4 1.52 -13.04 30.15
C VAL A 4 2.58 -14.13 30.36
N GLU A 5 2.17 -15.35 30.77
CA GLU A 5 3.07 -16.49 30.93
C GLU A 5 3.74 -16.92 29.62
N MET A 6 3.05 -16.70 28.48
CA MET A 6 3.58 -16.92 27.13
C MET A 6 4.40 -15.73 26.59
N GLY A 7 4.65 -14.68 27.39
CA GLY A 7 5.40 -13.50 26.99
C GLY A 7 4.58 -12.49 26.16
N GLY A 8 3.26 -12.64 26.12
CA GLY A 8 2.35 -11.71 25.44
C GLY A 8 1.89 -10.60 26.37
N GLU A 9 1.60 -9.44 25.81
CA GLU A 9 1.00 -8.29 26.50
C GLU A 9 -0.53 -8.32 26.30
N PRO A 10 -1.32 -8.41 27.38
CA PRO A 10 -2.78 -8.46 27.25
C PRO A 10 -3.33 -7.08 26.89
N VAL A 11 -4.14 -7.03 25.85
CA VAL A 11 -4.90 -5.85 25.46
C VAL A 11 -6.35 -6.00 25.88
N VAL A 12 -6.88 -5.02 26.59
CA VAL A 12 -8.29 -4.98 26.98
C VAL A 12 -9.06 -4.17 25.94
N VAL A 13 -9.99 -4.83 25.26
CA VAL A 13 -10.88 -4.21 24.26
C VAL A 13 -12.30 -4.31 24.79
N ALA A 14 -13.05 -3.22 24.78
CA ALA A 14 -14.48 -3.21 25.15
C ALA A 14 -15.27 -4.14 24.22
N GLU A 15 -16.35 -4.74 24.73
CA GLU A 15 -17.11 -5.74 23.98
C GLU A 15 -17.67 -5.16 22.66
N GLU A 16 -18.16 -3.92 22.70
CA GLU A 16 -18.67 -3.17 21.55
C GLU A 16 -17.60 -2.89 20.48
N ASP A 17 -16.33 -2.82 20.85
CA ASP A 17 -15.20 -2.51 19.95
C ASP A 17 -14.48 -3.75 19.41
N ARG A 18 -14.85 -4.95 19.82
CA ARG A 18 -14.18 -6.19 19.38
C ARG A 18 -14.19 -6.38 17.86
N ALA A 19 -15.31 -6.09 17.21
CA ALA A 19 -15.42 -6.20 15.76
C ALA A 19 -14.51 -5.19 15.06
N LEU A 20 -14.44 -3.95 15.57
CA LEU A 20 -13.56 -2.91 15.04
C LEU A 20 -12.08 -3.26 15.23
N TYR A 21 -11.71 -3.74 16.41
CA TYR A 21 -10.36 -4.23 16.68
C TYR A 21 -9.94 -5.34 15.71
N HIS A 22 -10.80 -6.36 15.53
CA HIS A 22 -10.53 -7.45 14.58
C HIS A 22 -10.47 -6.96 13.14
N ALA A 23 -11.34 -6.04 12.75
CA ALA A 23 -11.32 -5.42 11.41
C ALA A 23 -10.00 -4.68 11.16
N GLY A 24 -9.45 -3.96 12.15
CA GLY A 24 -8.17 -3.27 12.05
C GLY A 24 -7.01 -4.25 11.84
N LEU A 25 -6.93 -5.31 12.63
CA LEU A 25 -5.91 -6.35 12.47
C LEU A 25 -6.00 -7.06 11.12
N SER A 26 -7.23 -7.41 10.70
CA SER A 26 -7.48 -8.06 9.40
C SER A 26 -7.13 -7.12 8.23
N HIS A 27 -7.47 -5.85 8.33
CA HIS A 27 -7.12 -4.84 7.33
C HIS A 27 -5.59 -4.74 7.16
N GLY A 28 -4.84 -4.66 8.26
CA GLY A 28 -3.38 -4.64 8.19
C GLY A 28 -2.80 -5.96 7.65
N ALA A 29 -2.99 -7.05 8.38
CA ALA A 29 -2.31 -8.31 8.10
C ALA A 29 -2.70 -8.92 6.73
N ASN A 30 -3.99 -9.00 6.43
CA ASN A 30 -4.44 -9.68 5.22
C ASN A 30 -4.14 -8.86 3.96
N PHE A 31 -4.26 -7.54 4.03
CA PHE A 31 -3.99 -6.70 2.86
C PHE A 31 -2.50 -6.54 2.60
N ILE A 32 -1.66 -6.49 3.63
CA ILE A 32 -0.20 -6.57 3.47
C ILE A 32 0.19 -7.86 2.76
N ALA A 33 -0.37 -9.01 3.19
CA ALA A 33 -0.11 -10.28 2.53
C ALA A 33 -0.58 -10.28 1.07
N GLY A 34 -1.78 -9.78 0.79
CA GLY A 34 -2.33 -9.69 -0.56
C GLY A 34 -1.49 -8.81 -1.49
N ILE A 35 -1.12 -7.61 -1.04
CA ILE A 35 -0.27 -6.68 -1.80
C ILE A 35 1.12 -7.29 -2.03
N THR A 36 1.69 -7.97 -1.03
CA THR A 36 2.98 -8.65 -1.17
C THR A 36 2.96 -9.71 -2.27
N VAL A 37 1.90 -10.54 -2.30
CA VAL A 37 1.74 -11.54 -3.37
C VAL A 37 1.60 -10.88 -4.74
N GLN A 38 0.81 -9.82 -4.86
CA GLN A 38 0.68 -9.06 -6.12
C GLN A 38 2.02 -8.41 -6.53
N THR A 39 2.78 -7.88 -5.59
CA THR A 39 4.13 -7.35 -5.85
C THR A 39 5.04 -8.41 -6.48
N MET A 40 5.04 -9.62 -5.91
CA MET A 40 5.84 -10.72 -6.47
C MET A 40 5.38 -11.12 -7.88
N ARG A 41 4.07 -11.11 -8.16
CA ARG A 41 3.54 -11.39 -9.51
C ARG A 41 3.98 -10.32 -10.52
N ILE A 42 3.91 -9.04 -10.17
CA ILE A 42 4.38 -7.94 -11.03
C ILE A 42 5.87 -8.09 -11.33
N LEU A 43 6.69 -8.39 -10.32
CA LEU A 43 8.13 -8.58 -10.49
C LEU A 43 8.46 -9.82 -11.34
N THR A 44 7.73 -10.90 -11.16
CA THR A 44 7.87 -12.11 -12.01
C THR A 44 7.52 -11.79 -13.46
N GLU A 45 6.45 -11.07 -13.71
CA GLU A 45 6.06 -10.62 -15.06
C GLU A 45 7.10 -9.68 -15.70
N ALA A 46 7.83 -8.93 -14.86
CA ALA A 46 8.98 -8.12 -15.28
C ALA A 46 10.27 -8.92 -15.50
N GLY A 47 10.24 -10.26 -15.36
CA GLY A 47 11.38 -11.15 -15.60
C GLY A 47 12.29 -11.39 -14.40
N ILE A 48 11.88 -11.01 -13.18
CA ILE A 48 12.65 -11.27 -11.97
C ILE A 48 12.43 -12.71 -11.51
N SER A 49 13.50 -13.51 -11.46
CA SER A 49 13.45 -14.94 -11.13
C SER A 49 13.23 -15.22 -9.64
N ASP A 50 13.71 -14.34 -8.74
CA ASP A 50 13.48 -14.45 -7.30
C ASP A 50 12.91 -13.12 -6.75
N PRO A 51 11.63 -12.85 -6.99
CA PRO A 51 11.01 -11.58 -6.60
C PRO A 51 11.00 -11.38 -5.09
N ALA A 52 10.94 -12.44 -4.30
CA ALA A 52 10.93 -12.32 -2.83
C ALA A 52 12.25 -11.79 -2.27
N LEU A 53 13.38 -12.20 -2.86
CA LEU A 53 14.70 -11.71 -2.47
C LEU A 53 14.81 -10.19 -2.63
N TYR A 54 14.33 -9.66 -3.75
CA TYR A 54 14.41 -8.23 -4.07
C TYR A 54 13.35 -7.40 -3.38
N ALA A 55 12.14 -7.92 -3.21
CA ALA A 55 11.03 -7.20 -2.59
C ALA A 55 11.16 -7.08 -1.07
N ARG A 56 11.66 -8.12 -0.40
CA ARG A 56 11.69 -8.22 1.07
C ARG A 56 12.29 -6.97 1.75
N PRO A 57 13.52 -6.52 1.48
CA PRO A 57 14.10 -5.41 2.22
C PRO A 57 13.32 -4.11 2.01
N LEU A 58 12.73 -3.91 0.83
CA LEU A 58 11.92 -2.73 0.53
C LEU A 58 10.58 -2.76 1.29
N LEU A 59 9.91 -3.90 1.32
CA LEU A 59 8.63 -4.07 2.01
C LEU A 59 8.79 -3.96 3.52
N GLU A 60 9.83 -4.59 4.09
CA GLU A 60 10.14 -4.49 5.51
C GLU A 60 10.45 -3.05 5.94
N ALA A 61 11.26 -2.33 5.16
CA ALA A 61 11.57 -0.92 5.44
C ALA A 61 10.34 -0.01 5.29
N ALA A 62 9.44 -0.27 4.35
CA ALA A 62 8.20 0.48 4.19
C ALA A 62 7.25 0.25 5.37
N LEU A 63 7.11 -1.00 5.82
CA LEU A 63 6.30 -1.36 6.98
C LEU A 63 6.84 -0.72 8.26
N ASP A 64 8.15 -0.82 8.50
CA ASP A 64 8.80 -0.24 9.68
C ASP A 64 8.60 1.28 9.76
N ARG A 65 8.78 1.99 8.64
CA ARG A 65 8.52 3.43 8.58
C ARG A 65 7.06 3.78 8.83
N ALA A 66 6.12 3.02 8.27
CA ALA A 66 4.70 3.26 8.51
C ALA A 66 4.32 3.08 9.99
N LEU A 67 4.88 2.06 10.66
CA LEU A 67 4.66 1.81 12.09
C LEU A 67 5.30 2.87 12.99
N THR A 68 6.43 3.44 12.59
CA THR A 68 7.22 4.38 13.39
C THR A 68 6.78 5.84 13.16
N GLU A 69 6.51 6.22 11.91
CA GLU A 69 6.30 7.60 11.47
C GLU A 69 4.84 7.86 11.02
N GLY A 70 4.00 6.82 10.94
CA GLY A 70 2.62 6.93 10.46
C GLY A 70 2.58 7.41 9.01
N THR A 71 1.68 8.35 8.71
CA THR A 71 1.51 8.90 7.35
C THR A 71 2.77 9.56 6.80
N ALA A 72 3.61 10.15 7.65
CA ALA A 72 4.88 10.75 7.24
C ALA A 72 5.89 9.71 6.70
N GLY A 73 5.78 8.46 7.11
CA GLY A 73 6.59 7.35 6.60
C GLY A 73 6.21 6.87 5.21
N ILE A 74 5.09 7.32 4.65
CA ILE A 74 4.67 6.98 3.28
C ILE A 74 5.63 7.62 2.28
N SER A 75 6.17 6.81 1.38
CA SER A 75 7.08 7.24 0.33
C SER A 75 6.59 6.84 -1.06
N GLY A 76 7.34 7.18 -2.08
CA GLY A 76 7.03 6.81 -3.45
C GLY A 76 6.39 7.94 -4.27
N PRO A 77 5.95 7.65 -5.51
CA PRO A 77 5.50 8.69 -6.43
C PRO A 77 4.24 9.42 -5.94
N ALA A 78 3.29 8.74 -5.29
CA ALA A 78 2.11 9.38 -4.72
C ALA A 78 2.48 10.44 -3.66
N ALA A 79 3.42 10.11 -2.76
CA ALA A 79 3.87 11.03 -1.71
C ALA A 79 4.60 12.26 -2.26
N ARG A 80 5.23 12.14 -3.44
CA ARG A 80 5.90 13.26 -4.12
C ARG A 80 5.01 14.00 -5.11
N GLY A 81 3.76 13.58 -5.29
CA GLY A 81 2.88 14.15 -6.31
C GLY A 81 3.35 13.88 -7.75
N ASP A 82 4.12 12.83 -7.96
CA ASP A 82 4.73 12.47 -9.25
C ASP A 82 3.71 11.75 -10.16
N ALA A 83 2.81 12.54 -10.72
CA ALA A 83 1.76 12.07 -11.62
C ALA A 83 2.34 11.38 -12.89
N GLY A 84 3.50 11.83 -13.37
CA GLY A 84 4.16 11.24 -14.55
C GLY A 84 4.58 9.79 -14.31
N THR A 85 5.20 9.50 -13.18
CA THR A 85 5.55 8.14 -12.79
C THR A 85 4.31 7.27 -12.57
N ILE A 86 3.26 7.81 -11.95
CA ILE A 86 2.00 7.08 -11.74
C ILE A 86 1.33 6.72 -13.06
N ALA A 87 1.26 7.66 -14.02
CA ALA A 87 0.75 7.39 -15.36
C ALA A 87 1.57 6.29 -16.08
N ALA A 88 2.90 6.34 -15.97
CA ALA A 88 3.77 5.31 -16.55
C ALA A 88 3.52 3.93 -15.95
N HIS A 89 3.36 3.83 -14.62
CA HIS A 89 3.01 2.57 -13.96
C HIS A 89 1.63 2.06 -14.40
N ALA A 90 0.62 2.92 -14.44
CA ALA A 90 -0.72 2.57 -14.86
C ALA A 90 -0.75 2.03 -16.32
N ARG A 91 -0.04 2.69 -17.25
CA ARG A 91 0.13 2.22 -18.63
C ARG A 91 0.81 0.86 -18.68
N CYS A 92 1.90 0.69 -17.94
CA CYS A 92 2.67 -0.56 -17.92
C CYS A 92 1.84 -1.75 -17.42
N LEU A 93 1.04 -1.55 -16.36
CA LEU A 93 0.14 -2.57 -15.83
C LEU A 93 -1.04 -2.84 -16.79
N SER A 94 -1.58 -1.80 -17.44
CA SER A 94 -2.68 -1.92 -18.39
C SER A 94 -2.29 -2.66 -19.68
N ALA A 95 -1.02 -2.63 -20.04
CA ALA A 95 -0.51 -3.36 -21.21
C ALA A 95 -0.37 -4.88 -20.99
N ARG A 96 -0.71 -5.38 -19.80
CA ARG A 96 -0.56 -6.80 -19.43
C ARG A 96 -1.86 -7.36 -18.89
N ASP A 97 -2.58 -8.16 -19.70
CA ASP A 97 -3.86 -8.78 -19.30
C ASP A 97 -3.72 -9.65 -18.05
N ALA A 98 -2.57 -10.32 -17.89
CA ALA A 98 -2.26 -11.14 -16.72
C ALA A 98 -2.23 -10.36 -15.40
N LEU A 99 -2.09 -9.03 -15.45
CA LEU A 99 -2.00 -8.13 -14.30
C LEU A 99 -3.26 -7.24 -14.11
N ALA A 100 -4.40 -7.63 -14.68
CA ALA A 100 -5.63 -6.85 -14.58
C ALA A 100 -6.06 -6.60 -13.11
N GLY A 101 -5.90 -7.59 -12.24
CA GLY A 101 -6.18 -7.46 -10.81
C GLY A 101 -5.21 -6.49 -10.11
N GLU A 102 -3.93 -6.61 -10.40
CA GLU A 102 -2.87 -5.77 -9.86
C GLU A 102 -3.01 -4.31 -10.30
N ARG A 103 -3.41 -4.08 -11.55
CA ARG A 103 -3.73 -2.73 -12.06
C ARG A 103 -4.84 -2.07 -11.23
N ASN A 104 -5.92 -2.80 -10.97
CA ASN A 104 -7.04 -2.26 -10.18
C ASN A 104 -6.60 -1.96 -8.75
N THR A 105 -5.91 -2.90 -8.10
CA THR A 105 -5.36 -2.70 -6.75
C THR A 105 -4.39 -1.52 -6.70
N TYR A 106 -3.52 -1.37 -7.70
CA TYR A 106 -2.58 -0.24 -7.77
C TYR A 106 -3.33 1.10 -7.81
N ALA A 107 -4.36 1.22 -8.63
CA ALA A 107 -5.17 2.42 -8.73
C ALA A 107 -5.90 2.74 -7.41
N ASP A 108 -6.52 1.75 -6.80
CA ASP A 108 -7.27 1.92 -5.54
C ASP A 108 -6.35 2.27 -4.37
N MET A 109 -5.19 1.63 -4.27
CA MET A 109 -4.19 1.94 -3.25
C MET A 109 -3.56 3.31 -3.47
N THR A 110 -3.30 3.71 -4.71
CA THR A 110 -2.80 5.08 -5.01
C THR A 110 -3.81 6.13 -4.56
N ARG A 111 -5.10 5.94 -4.82
CA ARG A 111 -6.17 6.83 -4.32
C ARG A 111 -6.21 6.87 -2.78
N ALA A 112 -6.11 5.70 -2.13
CA ALA A 112 -6.10 5.62 -0.68
C ALA A 112 -4.90 6.36 -0.06
N LEU A 113 -3.70 6.17 -0.61
CA LEU A 113 -2.49 6.90 -0.18
C LEU A 113 -2.61 8.40 -0.40
N THR A 114 -3.11 8.83 -1.57
CA THR A 114 -3.34 10.25 -1.89
C THR A 114 -4.27 10.89 -0.87
N ARG A 115 -5.37 10.22 -0.51
CA ARG A 115 -6.30 10.69 0.52
C ARG A 115 -5.61 10.85 1.89
N LEU A 116 -4.89 9.83 2.36
CA LEU A 116 -4.16 9.89 3.63
C LEU A 116 -3.16 11.05 3.68
N LEU A 117 -2.41 11.24 2.60
CA LEU A 117 -1.41 12.31 2.49
C LEU A 117 -2.06 13.71 2.48
N ARG A 118 -3.22 13.88 1.82
CA ARG A 118 -4.00 15.12 1.85
C ARG A 118 -4.53 15.42 3.25
N GLU A 119 -5.15 14.46 3.91
CA GLU A 119 -5.68 14.58 5.28
C GLU A 119 -4.57 15.00 6.26
N ALA A 120 -3.36 14.44 6.09
CA ALA A 120 -2.18 14.80 6.87
C ALA A 120 -1.49 16.10 6.42
N ARG A 121 -1.98 16.78 5.37
CA ARG A 121 -1.38 17.98 4.76
C ARG A 121 0.07 17.78 4.26
N LEU A 122 0.39 16.55 3.86
CA LEU A 122 1.69 16.20 3.27
C LEU A 122 1.69 16.24 1.74
N LEU A 123 0.51 16.38 1.13
CA LEU A 123 0.32 16.53 -0.31
C LEU A 123 -0.71 17.65 -0.55
N ASP A 124 -0.37 18.62 -1.40
CA ASP A 124 -1.29 19.70 -1.76
C ASP A 124 -2.38 19.25 -2.75
N GLU A 125 -3.47 20.02 -2.85
CA GLU A 125 -4.63 19.69 -3.67
C GLU A 125 -4.31 19.60 -5.16
N ARG A 126 -3.39 20.41 -5.66
CA ARG A 126 -3.00 20.40 -7.09
C ARG A 126 -2.27 19.10 -7.41
N ALA A 127 -1.31 18.71 -6.58
CA ALA A 127 -0.55 17.47 -6.74
C ALA A 127 -1.46 16.24 -6.60
N ALA A 128 -2.36 16.24 -5.61
CA ALA A 128 -3.32 15.17 -5.41
C ALA A 128 -4.25 14.99 -6.62
N THR A 129 -4.80 16.09 -7.15
CA THR A 129 -5.64 16.06 -8.36
C THR A 129 -4.87 15.54 -9.57
N ALA A 130 -3.61 15.93 -9.74
CA ALA A 130 -2.78 15.44 -10.83
C ALA A 130 -2.50 13.94 -10.74
N VAL A 131 -2.24 13.42 -9.52
CA VAL A 131 -2.07 11.99 -9.26
C VAL A 131 -3.34 11.20 -9.58
N GLU A 132 -4.50 11.69 -9.16
CA GLU A 132 -5.79 11.03 -9.44
C GLU A 132 -6.12 11.03 -10.93
N ALA A 133 -5.86 12.14 -11.63
CA ALA A 133 -6.06 12.24 -13.09
C ALA A 133 -5.17 11.23 -13.85
N ALA A 134 -3.92 11.03 -13.41
CA ALA A 134 -2.98 10.10 -14.02
C ALA A 134 -3.44 8.63 -13.96
N LEU A 135 -4.35 8.28 -13.05
CA LEU A 135 -4.96 6.95 -12.96
C LEU A 135 -6.15 6.75 -13.91
N LEU A 136 -6.79 7.83 -14.33
CA LEU A 136 -8.00 7.78 -15.17
C LEU A 136 -7.63 7.71 -16.67
N ASP A 137 -6.59 8.40 -17.07
CA ASP A 137 -6.10 8.41 -18.44
C ASP A 137 -4.58 8.19 -18.49
N PRO A 138 -4.14 6.95 -18.38
CA PRO A 138 -2.71 6.62 -18.41
C PRO A 138 -2.07 6.86 -19.79
N GLY A 139 -2.84 7.29 -20.82
CA GLY A 139 -2.37 7.55 -22.18
C GLY A 139 -2.26 9.03 -22.54
N ALA A 140 -2.67 9.94 -21.65
CA ALA A 140 -2.61 11.39 -21.90
C ALA A 140 -1.21 11.97 -21.67
#